data_54c2a9e92b425d06a18ae2dc4882a674
#
_entry.id   54c2a9e92b425d06a18ae2dc4882a674
#
_cell.length_a   1.000
_cell.length_b   1.000
_cell.length_c   1.000
_cell.angle_alpha   90.00
_cell.angle_beta   90.00
_cell.angle_gamma   90.00
#
_symmetry.space_group_name_H-M   'P 1'
#
loop_
_entity.id
_entity.type
_entity.pdbx_description
1 polymer ?
#
loop_
_entity_poly.entity_id
_entity_poly.type
_entity_poly.pdbx_seq_one_letter_code
_entity_poly.pdbx_strand_id
1 'polypeptide(L)'
;MCQYIDANKIIQALPQKDNCTHYEAHYCHHSEIKIEFPVCLAEQERFDSCSTRKVRSSTVLYNLPLSHYAEFTGISTNIGIITKSGMLNNNVCGNVHVCVYNSSTESCILPAGMRLGLLYLKQYYDPSEELL
;
A
#
# COMPACT_ATOMS: atom_id res chain seq x y z
N MET A 1 2.14 2.03 -17.58
CA MET A 1 2.05 0.57 -17.48
C MET A 1 1.53 0.19 -16.11
N CYS A 2 0.52 -0.68 -16.05
CA CYS A 2 -0.08 -1.08 -14.78
C CYS A 2 0.77 -2.11 -14.06
N GLN A 3 0.86 -1.98 -12.75
CA GLN A 3 1.49 -2.95 -11.88
C GLN A 3 0.39 -3.84 -11.30
N TYR A 4 0.48 -5.14 -11.55
CA TYR A 4 -0.47 -6.12 -11.02
C TYR A 4 0.17 -6.87 -9.86
N ILE A 5 -0.47 -6.80 -8.71
CA ILE A 5 0.02 -7.45 -7.50
C ILE A 5 -0.92 -8.59 -7.15
N ASP A 6 -0.46 -9.83 -7.43
CA ASP A 6 -1.14 -11.02 -6.94
C ASP A 6 -0.61 -11.33 -5.55
N ALA A 7 -1.30 -10.81 -4.55
CA ALA A 7 -0.85 -10.90 -3.16
C ALA A 7 -0.73 -12.36 -2.71
N ASN A 8 -1.64 -13.23 -3.16
CA ASN A 8 -1.58 -14.63 -2.78
C ASN A 8 -0.31 -15.31 -3.28
N LYS A 9 0.07 -15.06 -4.54
CA LYS A 9 1.29 -15.62 -5.10
C LYS A 9 2.54 -15.10 -4.41
N ILE A 10 2.56 -13.80 -4.09
CA ILE A 10 3.70 -13.20 -3.41
C ILE A 10 3.88 -13.81 -2.03
N ILE A 11 2.78 -13.95 -1.28
CA ILE A 11 2.83 -14.52 0.07
C ILE A 11 3.25 -15.97 0.05
N GLN A 12 2.78 -16.75 -0.93
CA GLN A 12 3.17 -18.15 -1.07
C GLN A 12 4.65 -18.32 -1.45
N ALA A 13 5.23 -17.33 -2.12
CA ALA A 13 6.64 -17.36 -2.50
C ALA A 13 7.58 -16.98 -1.36
N LEU A 14 7.05 -16.46 -0.25
CA LEU A 14 7.89 -16.12 0.89
C LEU A 14 8.39 -17.36 1.60
N PRO A 15 9.55 -17.26 2.29
CA PRO A 15 10.04 -18.38 3.08
C PRO A 15 8.99 -18.86 4.09
N GLN A 16 8.79 -20.16 4.14
CA GLN A 16 7.81 -20.75 5.06
C GLN A 16 8.31 -20.64 6.50
N LYS A 17 7.36 -20.47 7.40
CA LYS A 17 7.67 -20.36 8.83
C LYS A 17 8.06 -21.69 9.46
N ASP A 18 7.93 -22.77 8.73
CA ASP A 18 8.03 -24.13 9.26
C ASP A 18 9.42 -24.48 9.80
N ASN A 19 10.44 -23.76 9.38
CA ASN A 19 11.82 -24.03 9.80
C ASN A 19 12.23 -23.24 11.04
N CYS A 20 11.33 -22.43 11.57
CA CYS A 20 11.58 -21.62 12.77
C CYS A 20 10.66 -22.07 13.89
N THR A 21 11.13 -21.97 15.14
CA THR A 21 10.20 -22.05 16.26
C THR A 21 9.18 -20.93 16.11
N HIS A 22 8.04 -21.12 16.73
CA HIS A 22 6.97 -20.12 16.61
C HIS A 22 7.47 -18.69 16.92
N TYR A 23 8.27 -18.56 17.94
CA TYR A 23 8.80 -17.26 18.35
C TYR A 23 9.82 -16.71 17.36
N GLU A 24 10.71 -17.57 16.92
CA GLU A 24 11.75 -17.17 15.95
C GLU A 24 11.19 -16.80 14.60
N ALA A 25 10.17 -17.53 14.14
CA ALA A 25 9.51 -17.22 12.88
C ALA A 25 8.91 -15.83 12.89
N HIS A 26 8.27 -15.47 13.98
CA HIS A 26 7.69 -14.13 14.14
C HIS A 26 8.78 -13.06 14.04
N TYR A 27 9.89 -13.28 14.71
CA TYR A 27 10.99 -12.33 14.73
C TYR A 27 11.66 -12.20 13.36
N CYS A 28 11.92 -13.31 12.70
CA CYS A 28 12.54 -13.31 11.37
C CYS A 28 11.73 -12.53 10.35
N HIS A 29 10.41 -12.65 10.40
CA HIS A 29 9.55 -11.94 9.47
C HIS A 29 9.61 -10.44 9.62
N HIS A 30 9.82 -9.94 10.81
CA HIS A 30 9.89 -8.51 11.03
C HIS A 30 11.22 -7.90 10.63
N SER A 31 12.28 -8.69 10.58
CA SER A 31 13.62 -8.14 10.34
C SER A 31 14.05 -8.17 8.89
N GLU A 32 13.53 -9.09 8.05
CA GLU A 32 14.14 -9.34 6.76
C GLU A 32 13.22 -9.22 5.55
N ILE A 33 11.90 -9.29 5.72
CA ILE A 33 11.00 -9.33 4.57
C ILE A 33 10.10 -8.12 4.58
N LYS A 34 10.44 -7.16 3.73
CA LYS A 34 9.57 -6.02 3.45
C LYS A 34 8.89 -6.25 2.12
N ILE A 35 7.61 -6.55 2.17
CA ILE A 35 6.81 -6.63 0.95
C ILE A 35 6.22 -5.25 0.71
N GLU A 36 6.92 -4.46 -0.10
CA GLU A 36 6.48 -3.09 -0.38
C GLU A 36 6.44 -2.84 -1.88
N PHE A 37 5.49 -2.04 -2.30
CA PHE A 37 5.29 -1.70 -3.70
C PHE A 37 5.06 -0.20 -3.84
N PRO A 38 5.75 0.46 -4.78
CA PRO A 38 5.45 1.86 -5.07
C PRO A 38 4.07 1.97 -5.72
N VAL A 39 3.31 2.97 -5.30
CA VAL A 39 2.00 3.27 -5.87
C VAL A 39 2.14 4.59 -6.62
N CYS A 40 1.88 4.54 -7.92
CA CYS A 40 2.09 5.67 -8.81
C CYS A 40 0.79 6.09 -9.47
N LEU A 41 0.70 7.38 -9.79
CA LEU A 41 -0.47 7.96 -10.45
C LEU A 41 -0.65 7.34 -11.83
N ALA A 42 -1.88 6.90 -12.15
CA ALA A 42 -2.14 6.19 -13.40
C ALA A 42 -2.12 7.13 -14.62
N GLU A 43 -2.63 8.34 -14.45
CA GLU A 43 -2.73 9.30 -15.53
C GLU A 43 -2.55 10.71 -14.97
N GLN A 44 -2.21 11.66 -15.86
CA GLN A 44 -2.03 13.05 -15.46
C GLN A 44 -3.31 13.60 -14.84
N GLU A 45 -3.15 14.31 -13.72
CA GLU A 45 -4.27 14.87 -12.97
C GLU A 45 -4.00 16.33 -12.62
N ARG A 46 -5.04 17.15 -12.75
CA ARG A 46 -4.98 18.55 -12.32
C ARG A 46 -5.67 18.73 -10.99
N PHE A 47 -5.03 19.45 -10.07
CA PHE A 47 -5.59 19.79 -8.78
C PHE A 47 -5.68 21.29 -8.61
N ASP A 48 -6.86 21.78 -8.31
CA ASP A 48 -7.03 23.17 -7.92
C ASP A 48 -6.44 23.40 -6.52
N SER A 49 -6.18 24.67 -6.18
CA SER A 49 -5.66 25.00 -4.87
C SER A 49 -6.62 24.53 -3.78
N CYS A 50 -6.07 24.03 -2.68
CA CYS A 50 -6.82 23.60 -1.50
C CYS A 50 -7.91 22.56 -1.80
N SER A 51 -7.72 21.76 -2.86
CA SER A 51 -8.69 20.74 -3.25
C SER A 51 -8.23 19.34 -2.83
N THR A 52 -9.21 18.49 -2.54
CA THR A 52 -8.99 17.08 -2.21
C THR A 52 -9.75 16.23 -3.20
N ARG A 53 -9.10 15.19 -3.70
CA ARG A 53 -9.75 14.29 -4.63
C ARG A 53 -9.12 12.91 -4.57
N LYS A 54 -9.93 11.90 -4.82
CA LYS A 54 -9.47 10.52 -4.94
C LYS A 54 -9.04 10.26 -6.37
N VAL A 55 -7.82 9.75 -6.55
CA VAL A 55 -7.27 9.45 -7.88
C VAL A 55 -6.94 7.97 -8.00
N ARG A 56 -6.93 7.50 -9.23
CA ARG A 56 -6.61 6.11 -9.54
C ARG A 56 -5.10 5.95 -9.71
N SER A 57 -4.56 4.93 -9.07
CA SER A 57 -3.18 4.53 -9.30
C SER A 57 -3.10 3.49 -10.41
N SER A 58 -1.89 3.24 -10.89
CA SER A 58 -1.62 2.19 -11.86
C SER A 58 -1.44 0.81 -11.19
N THR A 59 -1.59 0.73 -9.89
CA THR A 59 -1.43 -0.51 -9.14
C THR A 59 -2.76 -1.22 -9.01
N VAL A 60 -2.78 -2.49 -9.40
CA VAL A 60 -3.94 -3.37 -9.24
C VAL A 60 -3.61 -4.43 -8.19
N LEU A 61 -4.41 -4.49 -7.14
CA LEU A 61 -4.24 -5.45 -6.06
C LEU A 61 -5.36 -6.48 -6.10
N TYR A 62 -5.02 -7.75 -5.97
CA TYR A 62 -6.02 -8.81 -5.95
C TYR A 62 -5.52 -10.04 -5.19
N ASN A 63 -6.44 -10.93 -4.86
CA ASN A 63 -6.17 -12.20 -4.16
C ASN A 63 -5.46 -12.03 -2.82
N LEU A 64 -5.85 -11.01 -2.06
CA LEU A 64 -5.28 -10.84 -0.73
C LEU A 64 -5.88 -11.89 0.22
N PRO A 65 -5.05 -12.74 0.85
CA PRO A 65 -5.56 -13.78 1.75
C PRO A 65 -6.26 -13.20 2.97
N LEU A 66 -7.14 -13.99 3.58
CA LEU A 66 -7.88 -13.58 4.78
C LEU A 66 -6.97 -13.21 5.95
N SER A 67 -5.78 -13.79 5.99
CA SER A 67 -4.81 -13.52 7.06
C SER A 67 -4.01 -12.25 6.86
N HIS A 68 -4.20 -11.55 5.74
CA HIS A 68 -3.40 -10.38 5.39
C HIS A 68 -4.26 -9.18 5.04
N TYR A 69 -3.63 -8.03 5.09
CA TYR A 69 -4.20 -6.77 4.63
C TYR A 69 -3.10 -5.94 3.99
N ALA A 70 -3.46 -4.90 3.28
CA ALA A 70 -2.50 -3.96 2.72
C ALA A 70 -2.59 -2.63 3.45
N GLU A 71 -1.44 -2.02 3.69
CA GLU A 71 -1.35 -0.70 4.30
C GLU A 71 -0.71 0.25 3.32
N PHE A 72 -1.37 1.37 3.05
CA PHE A 72 -0.83 2.41 2.19
C PHE A 72 -0.25 3.53 3.04
N THR A 73 1.03 3.85 2.81
CA THR A 73 1.70 4.97 3.46
C THR A 73 1.86 6.08 2.44
N GLY A 74 1.19 7.20 2.70
CA GLY A 74 1.23 8.35 1.81
C GLY A 74 2.50 9.19 1.97
N ILE A 75 2.58 10.22 1.15
CA ILE A 75 3.72 11.12 1.12
C ILE A 75 3.26 12.56 1.34
N SER A 76 4.21 13.40 1.68
CA SER A 76 4.04 14.85 1.71
C SER A 76 5.19 15.46 0.92
N THR A 77 4.87 16.25 -0.10
CA THR A 77 5.87 16.84 -0.97
C THR A 77 6.12 18.29 -0.62
N ASN A 78 7.25 18.81 -1.07
CA ASN A 78 7.60 20.23 -0.84
C ASN A 78 6.75 21.18 -1.70
N ILE A 79 6.00 20.69 -2.66
CA ILE A 79 5.08 21.51 -3.46
C ILE A 79 3.67 21.55 -2.88
N GLY A 80 3.45 20.97 -1.71
CA GLY A 80 2.17 21.02 -1.02
C GLY A 80 1.21 19.87 -1.34
N ILE A 81 1.65 18.86 -2.07
CA ILE A 81 0.83 17.68 -2.34
C ILE A 81 0.99 16.68 -1.20
N ILE A 82 -0.13 16.28 -0.63
CA ILE A 82 -0.18 15.34 0.48
C ILE A 82 -1.10 14.18 0.07
N THR A 83 -0.62 12.96 0.19
CA THR A 83 -1.43 11.78 -0.03
C THR A 83 -1.76 11.13 1.30
N LYS A 84 -3.00 10.67 1.44
CA LYS A 84 -3.51 10.18 2.71
C LYS A 84 -3.23 8.69 2.85
N SER A 85 -2.66 8.30 4.00
CA SER A 85 -2.42 6.91 4.34
C SER A 85 -3.73 6.21 4.71
N GLY A 86 -3.75 4.89 4.57
CA GLY A 86 -4.93 4.10 4.92
C GLY A 86 -4.67 2.61 4.82
N MET A 87 -5.71 1.84 5.10
CA MET A 87 -5.66 0.39 5.06
C MET A 87 -6.61 -0.15 4.00
N LEU A 88 -6.19 -1.22 3.34
CA LEU A 88 -7.00 -1.96 2.37
C LEU A 88 -7.27 -3.35 2.95
N ASN A 89 -8.54 -3.68 3.13
CA ASN A 89 -8.94 -4.98 3.63
C ASN A 89 -8.73 -6.08 2.59
N ASN A 90 -8.82 -7.32 3.03
CA ASN A 90 -8.59 -8.47 2.17
C ASN A 90 -9.63 -8.65 1.06
N ASN A 91 -10.78 -7.98 1.14
CA ASN A 91 -11.80 -8.03 0.10
C ASN A 91 -11.59 -6.99 -1.01
N VAL A 92 -10.56 -6.16 -0.92
CA VAL A 92 -10.28 -5.17 -1.95
C VAL A 92 -9.71 -5.86 -3.18
N CYS A 93 -10.26 -5.53 -4.34
CA CYS A 93 -9.82 -6.06 -5.61
C CYS A 93 -9.95 -4.97 -6.67
N GLY A 94 -8.87 -4.73 -7.40
CA GLY A 94 -8.85 -3.72 -8.46
C GLY A 94 -7.79 -2.67 -8.24
N ASN A 95 -7.94 -1.55 -8.94
CA ASN A 95 -6.98 -0.45 -8.82
C ASN A 95 -7.00 0.16 -7.42
N VAL A 96 -5.82 0.41 -6.91
CA VAL A 96 -5.67 1.15 -5.65
C VAL A 96 -5.96 2.63 -5.93
N HIS A 97 -6.86 3.21 -5.15
CA HIS A 97 -7.20 4.62 -5.24
C HIS A 97 -6.61 5.36 -4.05
N VAL A 98 -6.12 6.56 -4.31
CA VAL A 98 -5.42 7.36 -3.30
C VAL A 98 -6.10 8.70 -3.14
N CYS A 99 -6.32 9.11 -1.90
CA CYS A 99 -6.85 10.42 -1.59
C CYS A 99 -5.69 11.43 -1.59
N VAL A 100 -5.78 12.43 -2.47
CA VAL A 100 -4.72 13.43 -2.68
C VAL A 100 -5.26 14.80 -2.34
N TYR A 101 -4.49 15.54 -1.55
CA TYR A 101 -4.81 16.92 -1.15
C TYR A 101 -3.74 17.86 -1.66
N ASN A 102 -4.17 18.92 -2.37
CA ASN A 102 -3.29 20.03 -2.73
C ASN A 102 -3.44 21.11 -1.64
N SER A 103 -2.48 21.17 -0.73
CA SER A 103 -2.50 22.14 0.37
C SER A 103 -1.98 23.52 -0.04
N SER A 104 -1.51 23.66 -1.27
CA SER A 104 -0.95 24.94 -1.72
C SER A 104 -2.03 25.90 -2.19
N THR A 105 -1.68 27.17 -2.29
CA THR A 105 -2.58 28.22 -2.78
C THR A 105 -2.65 28.29 -4.29
N GLU A 106 -1.89 27.43 -4.98
CA GLU A 106 -1.83 27.38 -6.43
C GLU A 106 -2.32 26.04 -6.94
N SER A 107 -2.95 26.07 -8.12
CA SER A 107 -3.27 24.82 -8.81
C SER A 107 -1.99 24.16 -9.33
N CYS A 108 -2.03 22.84 -9.48
CA CYS A 108 -0.89 22.10 -9.99
C CYS A 108 -1.35 20.94 -10.88
N ILE A 109 -0.43 20.47 -11.70
CA ILE A 109 -0.64 19.31 -12.55
C ILE A 109 0.32 18.23 -12.09
N LEU A 110 -0.22 17.07 -11.74
CA LEU A 110 0.57 15.92 -11.33
C LEU A 110 0.76 15.00 -12.55
N PRO A 111 2.00 14.68 -12.90
CA PRO A 111 2.24 13.85 -14.09
C PRO A 111 1.87 12.39 -13.82
N ALA A 112 1.49 11.68 -14.89
CA ALA A 112 1.33 10.23 -14.83
C ALA A 112 2.67 9.61 -14.39
N GLY A 113 2.58 8.57 -13.54
CA GLY A 113 3.76 7.92 -13.01
C GLY A 113 4.31 8.54 -11.73
N MET A 114 3.77 9.66 -11.30
CA MET A 114 4.20 10.27 -10.05
C MET A 114 3.96 9.32 -8.88
N ARG A 115 4.96 9.17 -8.03
CA ARG A 115 4.84 8.29 -6.85
C ARG A 115 3.93 8.95 -5.82
N LEU A 116 2.89 8.20 -5.42
CA LEU A 116 1.91 8.67 -4.44
C LEU A 116 2.15 8.10 -3.06
N GLY A 117 2.96 7.04 -2.95
CA GLY A 117 3.25 6.41 -1.68
C GLY A 117 3.71 4.97 -1.87
N LEU A 118 3.68 4.23 -0.78
CA LEU A 118 4.09 2.83 -0.73
C LEU A 118 2.98 1.97 -0.18
N LEU A 119 2.80 0.80 -0.78
CA LEU A 119 1.85 -0.20 -0.33
C LEU A 119 2.62 -1.34 0.32
N TYR A 120 2.20 -1.73 1.51
CA TYR A 120 2.82 -2.81 2.27
C TYR A 120 1.81 -3.93 2.49
N LEU A 121 2.23 -5.17 2.27
CA LEU A 121 1.42 -6.33 2.63
C LEU A 121 1.78 -6.75 4.05
N LYS A 122 0.78 -6.84 4.92
CA LYS A 122 0.96 -7.15 6.33
C LYS A 122 0.05 -8.29 6.76
N GLN A 123 0.50 -9.05 7.73
CA GLN A 123 -0.29 -10.12 8.32
C GLN A 123 -1.01 -9.59 9.56
N TYR A 124 -2.27 -10.02 9.71
CA TYR A 124 -3.01 -9.67 10.92
C TYR A 124 -2.37 -10.29 12.14
N TYR A 125 -2.34 -9.51 13.19
CA TYR A 125 -1.95 -9.97 14.51
C TYR A 125 -3.16 -10.61 15.19
N ASP A 126 -2.99 -11.85 15.69
CA ASP A 126 -4.03 -12.53 16.43
C ASP A 126 -3.63 -12.59 17.91
N PRO A 127 -4.19 -11.73 18.75
CA PRO A 127 -3.84 -11.73 20.18
C PRO A 127 -4.20 -13.01 20.89
N SER A 128 -5.14 -13.80 20.38
CA SER A 128 -5.49 -15.07 21.02
C SER A 128 -4.36 -16.08 20.98
N GLU A 129 -3.46 -16.00 20.01
CA GLU A 129 -2.31 -16.89 19.93
C GLU A 129 -1.30 -16.64 21.04
N GLU A 130 -1.21 -15.43 21.54
CA GLU A 130 -0.28 -15.09 22.60
C GLU A 130 -0.77 -15.48 24.00
N LEU A 131 -2.07 -15.66 24.16
CA LEU A 131 -2.66 -16.03 25.42
C LEU A 131 -2.57 -17.53 25.67
N LEU A 132 -2.19 -18.27 24.68
CA LEU A 132 -1.99 -19.71 24.78
C LEU A 132 -0.56 -20.03 25.15
#